data_5cdf95daf087aba4b5120cf503756ff4
#
_entry.id   5cdf95daf087aba4b5120cf503756ff4
#
_cell.length_a   1.000
_cell.length_b   1.000
_cell.length_c   1.000
_cell.angle_alpha   90.00
_cell.angle_beta   90.00
_cell.angle_gamma   90.00
#
_symmetry.space_group_name_H-M   'P 1'
#
loop_
_entity.id
_entity.type
_entity.pdbx_description
1 polymer ?
#
loop_
_entity_poly.entity_id
_entity_poly.type
_entity_poly.pdbx_seq_one_letter_code
_entity_poly.pdbx_strand_id
1 'polypeptide(L)'
;MKDTLELQKFYPEEIGITEVTQNEKEIYIHVSVQSKNCTCPKCGVASEHKHGTYKRKLQDLPILGRTTYLIVNAYEYQCDNSSCDVTTFVENVDGFLNYYSRMTERCEDFICTLALETSCEGSARICRSMNLKTSGDSIIRLLKIKRLPLY
;
A
#
# COMPACT_ATOMS: atom_id res chain seq x y z
N MET A 1 -3.77 16.88 -30.84
CA MET A 1 -3.10 15.93 -29.94
C MET A 1 -4.05 15.61 -28.78
N LYS A 2 -4.29 14.34 -28.51
CA LYS A 2 -5.08 13.99 -27.34
C LYS A 2 -4.12 13.88 -26.15
N ASP A 3 -4.30 14.75 -25.17
CA ASP A 3 -3.58 14.63 -23.92
C ASP A 3 -4.17 13.45 -23.14
N THR A 4 -3.38 12.40 -23.00
CA THR A 4 -3.78 11.20 -22.27
C THR A 4 -3.13 11.24 -20.88
N LEU A 5 -3.93 10.99 -19.87
CA LEU A 5 -3.43 10.89 -18.50
C LEU A 5 -2.50 9.67 -18.40
N GLU A 6 -1.25 9.89 -18.03
CA GLU A 6 -0.29 8.81 -17.82
C GLU A 6 -0.33 8.34 -16.37
N LEU A 7 -0.98 7.22 -16.14
CA LEU A 7 -1.17 6.67 -14.80
C LEU A 7 0.15 6.36 -14.08
N GLN A 8 1.17 5.94 -14.84
CA GLN A 8 2.50 5.64 -14.28
C GLN A 8 3.12 6.80 -13.49
N LYS A 9 2.82 8.03 -13.89
CA LYS A 9 3.37 9.23 -13.22
C LYS A 9 2.84 9.45 -11.81
N PHE A 10 1.77 8.76 -11.42
CA PHE A 10 1.21 8.83 -10.07
C PHE A 10 1.80 7.79 -9.12
N TYR A 11 2.77 7.01 -9.58
CA TYR A 11 3.43 5.96 -8.82
C TYR A 11 4.93 6.21 -8.73
N PRO A 12 5.58 5.72 -7.64
CA PRO A 12 7.04 5.78 -7.53
C PRO A 12 7.72 5.07 -8.70
N GLU A 13 8.95 5.46 -9.00
CA GLU A 13 9.75 4.86 -10.09
C GLU A 13 9.97 3.36 -9.91
N GLU A 14 10.03 2.89 -8.65
CA GLU A 14 10.21 1.48 -8.31
C GLU A 14 8.97 0.63 -8.61
N ILE A 15 7.85 1.26 -8.91
CA ILE A 15 6.58 0.60 -9.22
C ILE A 15 6.33 0.68 -10.72
N GLY A 16 6.33 -0.44 -11.40
CA GLY A 16 6.00 -0.51 -12.82
C GLY A 16 4.59 -1.06 -13.04
N ILE A 17 3.72 -0.31 -13.74
CA ILE A 17 2.39 -0.77 -14.10
C ILE A 17 2.50 -1.76 -15.24
N THR A 18 1.95 -2.97 -15.05
CA THR A 18 1.96 -4.02 -16.06
C THR A 18 0.62 -4.18 -16.76
N GLU A 19 -0.49 -3.93 -16.06
CA GLU A 19 -1.83 -4.08 -16.59
C GLU A 19 -2.82 -3.28 -15.77
N VAL A 20 -3.88 -2.80 -16.37
CA VAL A 20 -5.02 -2.17 -15.68
C VAL A 20 -6.29 -2.87 -16.14
N THR A 21 -7.05 -3.41 -15.20
CA THR A 21 -8.37 -3.98 -15.43
C THR A 21 -9.40 -3.21 -14.64
N GLN A 22 -10.62 -3.14 -15.12
CA GLN A 22 -11.68 -2.38 -14.45
C GLN A 22 -13.06 -2.93 -14.75
N ASN A 23 -13.96 -2.69 -13.83
CA ASN A 23 -15.40 -2.86 -14.02
C ASN A 23 -16.10 -1.54 -13.63
N GLU A 24 -17.42 -1.52 -13.53
CA GLU A 24 -18.16 -0.29 -13.21
C GLU A 24 -17.88 0.26 -11.81
N LYS A 25 -17.44 -0.58 -10.87
CA LYS A 25 -17.28 -0.22 -9.46
C LYS A 25 -15.82 -0.19 -9.00
N GLU A 26 -14.95 -0.92 -9.65
CA GLU A 26 -13.60 -1.18 -9.16
C GLU A 26 -12.56 -1.05 -10.26
N ILE A 27 -11.36 -0.62 -9.88
CA ILE A 27 -10.18 -0.55 -10.74
C ILE A 27 -9.10 -1.41 -10.10
N TYR A 28 -8.47 -2.24 -10.91
CA TYR A 28 -7.34 -3.09 -10.49
C TYR A 28 -6.11 -2.68 -11.28
N ILE A 29 -5.11 -2.18 -10.59
CA ILE A 29 -3.85 -1.76 -11.18
C ILE A 29 -2.80 -2.80 -10.82
N HIS A 30 -2.39 -3.59 -11.82
CA HIS A 30 -1.36 -4.61 -11.64
C HIS A 30 0.01 -3.97 -11.77
N VAL A 31 0.84 -4.15 -10.77
CA VAL A 31 2.17 -3.54 -10.72
C VAL A 31 3.22 -4.57 -10.33
N SER A 32 4.46 -4.30 -10.74
CA SER A 32 5.62 -5.04 -10.27
C SER A 32 6.57 -4.09 -9.56
N VAL A 33 7.22 -4.58 -8.51
CA VAL A 33 8.26 -3.82 -7.82
C VAL A 33 9.58 -4.09 -8.52
N GLN A 34 10.32 -3.02 -8.83
CA GLN A 34 11.56 -3.06 -9.60
C GLN A 34 12.77 -2.68 -8.75
N SER A 35 12.78 -3.07 -7.48
CA SER A 35 13.93 -2.87 -6.60
C SER A 35 14.97 -3.98 -6.83
N LYS A 36 16.27 -3.61 -6.71
CA LYS A 36 17.37 -4.57 -6.86
C LYS A 36 17.66 -5.34 -5.58
N ASN A 37 17.44 -4.71 -4.45
CA ASN A 37 17.63 -5.31 -3.14
C ASN A 37 16.56 -4.81 -2.18
N CYS A 38 16.43 -5.48 -1.06
CA CYS A 38 15.46 -5.13 -0.04
C CYS A 38 16.07 -5.30 1.34
N THR A 39 15.58 -4.54 2.29
CA THR A 39 16.08 -4.51 3.65
C THR A 39 15.15 -5.27 4.58
N CYS A 40 15.72 -6.17 5.41
CA CYS A 40 14.93 -6.90 6.39
C CYS A 40 14.23 -5.93 7.35
N PRO A 41 12.90 -6.09 7.56
CA PRO A 41 12.14 -5.16 8.41
C PRO A 41 12.51 -5.25 9.89
N LYS A 42 13.18 -6.31 10.32
CA LYS A 42 13.58 -6.50 11.73
C LYS A 42 15.01 -6.08 12.01
N CYS A 43 15.96 -6.58 11.22
CA CYS A 43 17.39 -6.32 11.48
C CYS A 43 18.02 -5.22 10.64
N GLY A 44 17.36 -4.76 9.58
CA GLY A 44 17.82 -3.70 8.72
C GLY A 44 18.94 -4.11 7.74
N VAL A 45 19.32 -5.38 7.69
CA VAL A 45 20.34 -5.86 6.76
C VAL A 45 19.73 -6.00 5.37
N ALA A 46 20.42 -5.43 4.37
CA ALA A 46 20.02 -5.56 2.97
C ALA A 46 20.28 -6.97 2.45
N SER A 47 19.36 -7.48 1.66
CA SER A 47 19.49 -8.78 1.01
C SER A 47 19.28 -8.67 -0.49
N GLU A 48 20.06 -9.43 -1.24
CA GLU A 48 19.89 -9.61 -2.69
C GLU A 48 19.38 -11.02 -3.02
N HIS A 49 19.17 -11.86 -2.01
CA HIS A 49 18.75 -13.25 -2.17
C HIS A 49 17.24 -13.35 -2.33
N LYS A 50 16.76 -13.38 -3.58
CA LYS A 50 15.37 -13.61 -3.89
C LYS A 50 15.02 -15.07 -3.61
N HIS A 51 14.02 -15.28 -2.74
CA HIS A 51 13.56 -16.61 -2.35
C HIS A 51 12.36 -17.07 -3.20
N GLY A 52 11.53 -16.15 -3.63
CA GLY A 52 10.35 -16.45 -4.43
C GLY A 52 9.60 -15.20 -4.82
N THR A 53 8.39 -15.39 -5.32
CA THR A 53 7.48 -14.29 -5.66
C THR A 53 6.29 -14.27 -4.73
N TYR A 54 5.76 -13.10 -4.47
CA TYR A 54 4.61 -12.91 -3.60
C TYR A 54 3.65 -11.91 -4.22
N LYS A 55 2.36 -12.23 -4.19
CA LYS A 55 1.32 -11.34 -4.70
C LYS A 55 0.60 -10.69 -3.53
N ARG A 56 0.52 -9.36 -3.54
CA ARG A 56 -0.18 -8.58 -2.53
C ARG A 56 -1.32 -7.80 -3.17
N LYS A 57 -2.42 -7.66 -2.43
CA LYS A 57 -3.51 -6.78 -2.80
C LYS A 57 -3.59 -5.65 -1.77
N LEU A 58 -3.46 -4.41 -2.23
CA LEU A 58 -3.57 -3.22 -1.39
C LEU A 58 -4.65 -2.31 -1.95
N GLN A 59 -5.36 -1.62 -1.06
CA GLN A 59 -6.27 -0.57 -1.47
C GLN A 59 -5.51 0.74 -1.62
N ASP A 60 -5.75 1.45 -2.71
CA ASP A 60 -5.24 2.79 -2.94
C ASP A 60 -6.38 3.79 -2.87
N LEU A 61 -6.07 5.08 -3.00
CA LEU A 61 -7.07 6.12 -3.08
C LEU A 61 -8.00 5.87 -4.28
N PRO A 62 -9.32 6.08 -4.12
CA PRO A 62 -10.26 5.89 -5.22
C PRO A 62 -9.96 6.80 -6.40
N ILE A 63 -10.13 6.28 -7.60
CA ILE A 63 -10.02 7.07 -8.82
C ILE A 63 -11.42 7.41 -9.30
N LEU A 64 -11.76 8.71 -9.25
CA LEU A 64 -13.05 9.22 -9.67
C LEU A 64 -14.25 8.44 -9.08
N GLY A 65 -14.16 8.12 -7.80
CA GLY A 65 -15.24 7.44 -7.06
C GLY A 65 -15.29 5.92 -7.27
N ARG A 66 -14.29 5.33 -7.92
CA ARG A 66 -14.18 3.86 -8.05
C ARG A 66 -13.15 3.33 -7.08
N THR A 67 -13.51 2.31 -6.33
CA THR A 67 -12.57 1.62 -5.43
C THR A 67 -11.37 1.13 -6.24
N THR A 68 -10.17 1.47 -5.80
CA THR A 68 -8.93 1.19 -6.53
C THR A 68 -8.04 0.26 -5.73
N TYR A 69 -7.63 -0.83 -6.34
CA TYR A 69 -6.71 -1.80 -5.75
C TYR A 69 -5.43 -1.88 -6.55
N LEU A 70 -4.32 -1.99 -5.83
CA LEU A 70 -3.05 -2.41 -6.41
C LEU A 70 -2.90 -3.91 -6.24
N ILE A 71 -2.64 -4.61 -7.32
CA ILE A 71 -2.23 -6.01 -7.30
C ILE A 71 -0.73 -6.01 -7.52
N VAL A 72 0.01 -6.19 -6.44
CA VAL A 72 1.47 -6.05 -6.44
C VAL A 72 2.11 -7.42 -6.61
N ASN A 73 2.94 -7.57 -7.64
CA ASN A 73 3.86 -8.69 -7.76
C ASN A 73 5.19 -8.25 -7.15
N ALA A 74 5.51 -8.83 -6.01
CA ALA A 74 6.72 -8.54 -5.25
C ALA A 74 7.58 -9.77 -5.14
N TYR A 75 8.87 -9.57 -4.83
CA TYR A 75 9.76 -10.67 -4.51
C TYR A 75 9.78 -10.90 -3.00
N GLU A 76 9.95 -12.14 -2.63
CA GLU A 76 10.28 -12.55 -1.28
C GLU A 76 11.78 -12.72 -1.19
N TYR A 77 12.39 -12.14 -0.16
CA TYR A 77 13.83 -12.17 0.06
C TYR A 77 14.16 -13.01 1.28
N GLN A 78 15.32 -13.66 1.24
CA GLN A 78 15.88 -14.35 2.41
C GLN A 78 16.69 -13.34 3.22
N CYS A 79 16.50 -13.32 4.54
CA CYS A 79 17.33 -12.51 5.42
C CYS A 79 18.74 -13.13 5.52
N ASP A 80 19.76 -12.33 5.23
CA ASP A 80 21.16 -12.78 5.23
C ASP A 80 21.82 -12.69 6.61
N ASN A 81 21.12 -12.15 7.61
CA ASN A 81 21.65 -12.04 8.96
C ASN A 81 21.32 -13.30 9.75
N SER A 82 22.34 -14.13 10.02
CA SER A 82 22.20 -15.36 10.80
C SER A 82 21.72 -15.14 12.24
N SER A 83 21.89 -13.93 12.76
CA SER A 83 21.46 -13.55 14.12
C SER A 83 20.02 -13.03 14.15
N CYS A 84 19.34 -12.94 13.00
CA CYS A 84 17.97 -12.47 12.89
C CYS A 84 17.00 -13.65 12.90
N ASP A 85 15.85 -13.47 13.57
CA ASP A 85 14.79 -14.49 13.63
C ASP A 85 13.98 -14.56 12.33
N VAL A 86 14.04 -13.51 11.51
CA VAL A 86 13.32 -13.47 10.24
C VAL A 86 14.04 -14.33 9.22
N THR A 87 13.35 -15.30 8.64
CA THR A 87 13.90 -16.16 7.60
C THR A 87 13.71 -15.51 6.23
N THR A 88 12.49 -15.07 5.94
CA THR A 88 12.13 -14.40 4.68
C THR A 88 11.29 -13.17 4.95
N PHE A 89 11.31 -12.24 4.01
CA PHE A 89 10.49 -11.04 4.05
C PHE A 89 10.16 -10.59 2.62
N VAL A 90 9.05 -9.86 2.48
CA VAL A 90 8.59 -9.35 1.18
C VAL A 90 9.13 -7.94 0.98
N GLU A 91 9.52 -7.62 -0.26
CA GLU A 91 9.98 -6.27 -0.58
C GLU A 91 8.88 -5.23 -0.39
N ASN A 92 9.29 -4.02 -0.06
CA ASN A 92 8.40 -2.87 0.04
C ASN A 92 9.02 -1.67 -0.69
N VAL A 93 8.25 -0.62 -0.82
CA VAL A 93 8.71 0.67 -1.34
C VAL A 93 8.47 1.71 -0.26
N ASP A 94 9.55 2.23 0.31
CA ASP A 94 9.49 3.19 1.41
C ASP A 94 8.65 4.42 1.00
N GLY A 95 7.77 4.83 1.91
CA GLY A 95 6.88 5.95 1.69
C GLY A 95 5.67 5.64 0.80
N PHE A 96 5.54 4.41 0.30
CA PHE A 96 4.42 4.02 -0.55
C PHE A 96 3.79 2.68 -0.18
N LEU A 97 4.59 1.61 -0.11
CA LEU A 97 4.16 0.27 0.30
C LEU A 97 4.86 -0.11 1.59
N ASN A 98 4.11 -0.24 2.66
CA ASN A 98 4.66 -0.67 3.95
C ASN A 98 4.48 -2.17 4.17
N TYR A 99 5.34 -2.75 4.99
CA TYR A 99 5.26 -4.15 5.37
C TYR A 99 3.90 -4.43 6.04
N TYR A 100 3.27 -5.53 5.66
CA TYR A 100 2.01 -6.02 6.24
C TYR A 100 0.81 -5.08 6.13
N SER A 101 0.94 -3.94 5.48
CA SER A 101 -0.17 -3.04 5.25
C SER A 101 -1.08 -3.55 4.14
N ARG A 102 -2.39 -3.28 4.27
CA ARG A 102 -3.40 -3.58 3.25
C ARG A 102 -3.79 -2.36 2.43
N MET A 103 -3.15 -1.24 2.69
CA MET A 103 -3.36 0.02 2.00
C MET A 103 -2.03 0.62 1.62
N THR A 104 -2.02 1.44 0.57
CA THR A 104 -0.87 2.29 0.27
C THR A 104 -0.72 3.32 1.38
N GLU A 105 0.50 3.81 1.59
CA GLU A 105 0.77 4.79 2.64
C GLU A 105 -0.04 6.08 2.42
N ARG A 106 -0.16 6.54 1.17
CA ARG A 106 -0.97 7.74 0.86
C ARG A 106 -2.45 7.55 1.19
N CYS A 107 -2.98 6.34 1.01
CA CYS A 107 -4.34 5.99 1.39
C CYS A 107 -4.52 6.05 2.92
N GLU A 108 -3.57 5.48 3.65
CA GLU A 108 -3.55 5.53 5.12
C GLU A 108 -3.45 6.97 5.63
N ASP A 109 -2.59 7.77 5.04
CA ASP A 109 -2.39 9.18 5.44
C ASP A 109 -3.65 10.01 5.22
N PHE A 110 -4.34 9.79 4.12
CA PHE A 110 -5.62 10.45 3.86
C PHE A 110 -6.67 10.09 4.93
N ILE A 111 -6.80 8.81 5.25
CA ILE A 111 -7.74 8.33 6.28
C ILE A 111 -7.40 8.92 7.65
N CYS A 112 -6.13 8.93 8.02
CA CYS A 112 -5.68 9.51 9.27
C CYS A 112 -5.98 11.02 9.35
N THR A 113 -5.75 11.74 8.26
CA THR A 113 -6.06 13.18 8.20
C THR A 113 -7.56 13.42 8.41
N LEU A 114 -8.43 12.65 7.75
CA LEU A 114 -9.87 12.74 7.95
C LEU A 114 -10.27 12.45 9.39
N ALA A 115 -9.67 11.42 9.99
CA ALA A 115 -10.00 11.00 11.36
C ALA A 115 -9.61 12.07 12.38
N LEU A 116 -8.51 12.77 12.17
CA LEU A 116 -8.06 13.85 13.05
C LEU A 116 -8.93 15.11 12.91
N GLU A 117 -9.52 15.34 11.76
CA GLU A 117 -10.39 16.49 11.51
C GLU A 117 -11.86 16.23 11.88
N THR A 118 -12.27 14.97 11.95
CA THR A 118 -13.65 14.57 12.25
C THR A 118 -13.69 13.60 13.44
N SER A 119 -13.97 12.35 13.16
CA SER A 119 -13.94 11.24 14.10
C SER A 119 -13.69 9.96 13.32
N CYS A 120 -13.40 8.86 14.00
CA CYS A 120 -13.20 7.58 13.32
C CYS A 120 -14.45 7.13 12.57
N GLU A 121 -15.61 7.24 13.18
CA GLU A 121 -16.89 6.88 12.55
C GLU A 121 -17.29 7.85 11.44
N GLY A 122 -17.10 9.14 11.66
CA GLY A 122 -17.36 10.17 10.64
C GLY A 122 -16.47 9.99 9.42
N SER A 123 -15.19 9.73 9.65
CA SER A 123 -14.25 9.43 8.57
C SER A 123 -14.63 8.21 7.77
N ALA A 124 -15.06 7.13 8.46
CA ALA A 124 -15.48 5.91 7.79
C ALA A 124 -16.69 6.17 6.88
N ARG A 125 -17.63 7.01 7.31
CA ARG A 125 -18.78 7.41 6.47
C ARG A 125 -18.36 8.22 5.25
N ILE A 126 -17.46 9.18 5.43
CA ILE A 126 -16.93 9.99 4.33
C ILE A 126 -16.19 9.10 3.33
N CYS A 127 -15.33 8.21 3.82
CA CYS A 127 -14.60 7.27 2.96
C CYS A 127 -15.54 6.39 2.14
N ARG A 128 -16.61 5.86 2.75
CA ARG A 128 -17.60 5.05 2.04
C ARG A 128 -18.32 5.84 0.94
N SER A 129 -18.58 7.13 1.17
CA SER A 129 -19.22 7.98 0.15
C SER A 129 -18.34 8.15 -1.10
N MET A 130 -17.04 7.96 -0.97
CA MET A 130 -16.05 8.02 -2.05
C MET A 130 -15.68 6.64 -2.59
N ASN A 131 -16.27 5.58 -2.07
CA ASN A 131 -15.92 4.19 -2.36
C ASN A 131 -14.50 3.80 -1.93
N LEU A 132 -14.02 4.41 -0.84
CA LEU A 132 -12.85 3.98 -0.11
C LEU A 132 -13.32 3.09 1.04
N LYS A 133 -12.99 1.80 0.98
CA LYS A 133 -13.50 0.80 1.92
C LYS A 133 -12.69 0.80 3.21
N THR A 134 -13.33 1.20 4.30
CA THR A 134 -12.74 1.16 5.64
C THR A 134 -13.88 1.18 6.70
N SER A 135 -13.50 0.99 7.95
CA SER A 135 -14.43 1.02 9.09
C SER A 135 -13.83 1.85 10.22
N GLY A 136 -14.68 2.29 11.15
CA GLY A 136 -14.22 3.00 12.35
C GLY A 136 -13.17 2.21 13.13
N ASP A 137 -13.38 0.91 13.30
CA ASP A 137 -12.43 0.03 14.00
C ASP A 137 -11.09 -0.07 13.28
N SER A 138 -11.10 -0.17 11.95
CA SER A 138 -9.88 -0.18 11.14
C SER A 138 -9.12 1.14 11.27
N ILE A 139 -9.83 2.26 11.30
CA ILE A 139 -9.23 3.59 11.49
C ILE A 139 -8.61 3.72 12.87
N ILE A 140 -9.29 3.25 13.92
CA ILE A 140 -8.73 3.25 15.28
C ILE A 140 -7.41 2.48 15.34
N ARG A 141 -7.38 1.28 14.75
CA ARG A 141 -6.15 0.48 14.68
C ARG A 141 -5.03 1.20 13.94
N LEU A 142 -5.37 1.85 12.83
CA LEU A 142 -4.40 2.60 12.03
C LEU A 142 -3.80 3.76 12.82
N LEU A 143 -4.62 4.54 13.53
CA LEU A 143 -4.15 5.64 14.38
C LEU A 143 -3.23 5.13 15.49
N LYS A 144 -3.54 3.99 16.10
CA LYS A 144 -2.68 3.37 17.12
C LYS A 144 -1.34 2.96 16.55
N ILE A 145 -1.32 2.33 15.39
CA ILE A 145 -0.08 1.91 14.71
C ILE A 145 0.79 3.13 14.40
N LYS A 146 0.19 4.19 13.92
CA LYS A 146 0.89 5.44 13.60
C LYS A 146 1.14 6.33 14.82
N ARG A 147 0.70 5.91 16.00
CA ARG A 147 0.84 6.66 17.27
C ARG A 147 0.22 8.04 17.22
N LEU A 148 -0.92 8.16 16.55
CA LEU A 148 -1.67 9.40 16.44
C LEU A 148 -2.76 9.47 17.52
N PRO A 149 -3.21 10.69 17.92
CA PRO A 149 -4.24 10.82 18.93
C PRO A 149 -5.58 10.22 18.46
N LEU A 150 -6.31 9.64 19.41
CA LEU A 150 -7.64 9.08 19.17
C LEU A 150 -8.71 10.09 19.58
N TYR A 151 -9.65 10.30 18.69
CA TYR A 151 -10.81 11.14 18.92
C TYR A 151 -12.11 10.37 18.68
#